data_98e7de1b445b021cb2e9049f3eb1eede
#
_entry.id   98e7de1b445b021cb2e9049f3eb1eede
#
_cell.length_a   1.000
_cell.length_b   1.000
_cell.length_c   1.000
_cell.angle_alpha   90.00
_cell.angle_beta   90.00
_cell.angle_gamma   90.00
#
_symmetry.space_group_name_H-M   'P 1'
#
loop_
_entity.id
_entity.type
_entity.pdbx_description
1 polymer ?
#
loop_
_entity_poly.entity_id
_entity_poly.type
_entity_poly.pdbx_seq_one_letter_code
_entity_poly.pdbx_strand_id
1 'polypeptide(L)'
;MAVKREFSAGGVLVRRLDGRWHLAAIRPAGKREGTWALPKGRIDPGERAEATALREVAEETGAHGRPVGKLGDVRYWFNWQGERVFKVVSFFLVRYGGGRLGDVPEAFRHEVAEVRWLPLDEAPRLLAYGGERDMARRAQERL
;
A
#
# COMPACT_ATOMS: atom_id res chain seq x y z
N MET A 1 -24.88 14.78 -13.25
CA MET A 1 -24.64 13.84 -12.14
C MET A 1 -23.44 14.26 -11.34
N ALA A 2 -23.55 14.22 -10.05
CA ALA A 2 -22.44 14.52 -9.18
C ALA A 2 -21.38 13.43 -9.28
N VAL A 3 -20.11 13.83 -9.35
CA VAL A 3 -18.98 12.91 -9.31
C VAL A 3 -18.57 12.72 -7.86
N LYS A 4 -18.53 11.49 -7.40
CA LYS A 4 -18.03 11.16 -6.08
C LYS A 4 -16.51 11.06 -6.12
N ARG A 5 -15.87 11.58 -5.09
CA ARG A 5 -14.41 11.53 -4.95
C ARG A 5 -14.03 10.76 -3.69
N GLU A 6 -13.03 9.89 -3.84
CA GLU A 6 -12.48 9.16 -2.70
C GLU A 6 -10.99 9.40 -2.61
N PHE A 7 -10.50 9.58 -1.39
CA PHE A 7 -9.09 9.79 -1.11
C PHE A 7 -8.57 8.71 -0.18
N SER A 8 -7.50 8.07 -0.61
CA SER A 8 -6.82 7.01 0.14
C SER A 8 -5.33 7.33 0.21
N ALA A 9 -4.65 6.64 1.09
CA ALA A 9 -3.21 6.69 1.18
C ALA A 9 -2.66 5.30 1.47
N GLY A 10 -1.45 5.05 1.03
CA GLY A 10 -0.78 3.79 1.26
C GLY A 10 0.72 3.97 1.36
N GLY A 11 1.40 2.89 1.67
CA GLY A 11 2.83 2.93 1.89
C GLY A 11 3.59 1.85 1.14
N VAL A 12 4.76 2.24 0.66
CA VAL A 12 5.79 1.31 0.21
C VAL A 12 6.74 1.16 1.40
N LEU A 13 6.49 0.13 2.21
CA LEU A 13 7.30 -0.17 3.39
C LEU A 13 8.52 -0.94 2.94
N VAL A 14 9.69 -0.36 3.11
CA VAL A 14 10.95 -0.94 2.63
C VAL A 14 11.87 -1.35 3.77
N ARG A 15 12.60 -2.44 3.53
CA ARG A 15 13.52 -3.02 4.48
C ARG A 15 14.64 -3.74 3.75
N ARG A 16 15.86 -3.70 4.29
CA ARG A 16 16.95 -4.52 3.78
C ARG A 16 16.96 -5.88 4.47
N LEU A 17 16.91 -6.94 3.67
CA LEU A 17 17.01 -8.32 4.12
C LEU A 17 18.13 -8.97 3.31
N ASP A 18 19.13 -9.53 4.00
CA ASP A 18 20.28 -10.17 3.34
C ASP A 18 20.95 -9.25 2.31
N GLY A 19 21.09 -7.96 2.67
CA GLY A 19 21.73 -6.97 1.82
C GLY A 19 20.90 -6.48 0.64
N ARG A 20 19.64 -6.88 0.55
CA ARG A 20 18.76 -6.58 -0.58
C ARG A 20 17.52 -5.85 -0.10
N TRP A 21 17.11 -4.80 -0.80
CA TRP A 21 15.87 -4.08 -0.48
C TRP A 21 14.63 -4.92 -0.83
N HIS A 22 13.67 -4.90 0.09
CA HIS A 22 12.36 -5.56 -0.06
C HIS A 22 11.27 -4.55 0.24
N LEU A 23 10.08 -4.79 -0.32
CA LEU A 23 8.88 -4.06 0.08
C LEU A 23 7.83 -5.03 0.63
N ALA A 24 6.98 -4.51 1.51
CA ALA A 24 5.86 -5.29 2.04
C ALA A 24 4.68 -5.22 1.07
N ALA A 25 4.21 -6.39 0.66
CA ALA A 25 3.04 -6.53 -0.21
C ALA A 25 1.99 -7.40 0.46
N ILE A 26 0.75 -7.17 0.11
CA ILE A 26 -0.38 -7.95 0.61
C ILE A 26 -1.12 -8.60 -0.54
N ARG A 27 -1.78 -9.72 -0.27
CA ARG A 27 -2.83 -10.24 -1.12
C ARG A 27 -4.16 -9.92 -0.43
N PRO A 28 -4.96 -9.01 -1.00
CA PRO A 28 -6.26 -8.69 -0.40
C PRO A 28 -7.17 -9.92 -0.38
N ALA A 29 -8.02 -10.00 0.64
CA ALA A 29 -8.99 -11.09 0.74
C ALA A 29 -9.87 -11.13 -0.51
N GLY A 30 -10.18 -12.34 -0.97
CA GLY A 30 -10.99 -12.56 -2.16
C GLY A 30 -10.22 -12.47 -3.48
N LYS A 31 -8.96 -12.08 -3.46
CA LYS A 31 -8.11 -12.06 -4.66
C LYS A 31 -7.38 -13.38 -4.83
N ARG A 32 -7.08 -13.71 -6.08
CA ARG A 32 -6.39 -14.96 -6.45
C ARG A 32 -4.97 -14.97 -5.86
N GLU A 33 -4.47 -16.17 -5.61
CA GLU A 33 -3.09 -16.38 -5.24
C GLU A 33 -2.17 -15.69 -6.25
N GLY A 34 -1.13 -15.01 -5.77
CA GLY A 34 -0.21 -14.26 -6.60
C GLY A 34 -0.64 -12.82 -6.92
N THR A 35 -1.81 -12.39 -6.47
CA THR A 35 -2.27 -11.01 -6.65
C THR A 35 -1.67 -10.14 -5.54
N TRP A 36 -0.55 -9.51 -5.82
CA TRP A 36 0.14 -8.66 -4.84
C TRP A 36 -0.24 -7.20 -5.00
N ALA A 37 -0.45 -6.53 -3.88
CA ALA A 37 -0.83 -5.13 -3.82
C ALA A 37 -0.07 -4.44 -2.69
N LEU A 38 0.02 -3.11 -2.78
CA LEU A 38 0.56 -2.30 -1.69
C LEU A 38 -0.53 -2.06 -0.64
N PRO A 39 -0.17 -2.01 0.66
CA PRO A 39 -1.12 -1.68 1.70
C PRO A 39 -1.61 -0.25 1.54
N LYS A 40 -2.92 -0.05 1.63
CA LYS A 40 -3.57 1.25 1.48
C LYS A 40 -4.98 1.22 2.05
N GLY A 41 -5.51 2.38 2.34
CA GLY A 41 -6.89 2.51 2.78
C GLY A 41 -7.34 3.96 2.77
N ARG A 42 -8.61 4.17 3.08
CA ARG A 42 -9.23 5.49 3.03
C ARG A 42 -8.67 6.42 4.10
N ILE A 43 -8.54 7.68 3.74
CA ILE A 43 -8.15 8.72 4.68
C ILE A 43 -9.35 9.04 5.56
N ASP A 44 -9.19 8.88 6.88
CA ASP A 44 -10.26 9.19 7.83
C ASP A 44 -10.42 10.71 7.98
N PRO A 45 -11.61 11.18 8.34
CA PRO A 45 -11.83 12.61 8.58
C PRO A 45 -10.80 13.19 9.56
N GLY A 46 -10.16 14.29 9.16
CA GLY A 46 -9.13 14.94 9.97
C GLY A 46 -7.76 14.31 9.95
N GLU A 47 -7.61 13.16 9.29
CA GLU A 47 -6.34 12.47 9.18
C GLU A 47 -5.53 13.00 8.00
N ARG A 48 -4.22 13.14 8.17
CA ARG A 48 -3.34 13.52 7.06
C ARG A 48 -3.00 12.27 6.25
N ALA A 49 -2.80 12.45 4.95
CA ALA A 49 -2.48 11.33 4.04
C ALA A 49 -1.27 10.52 4.52
N GLU A 50 -0.21 11.17 4.98
CA GLU A 50 0.97 10.48 5.51
C GLU A 50 0.63 9.63 6.73
N ALA A 51 -0.17 10.15 7.65
CA ALA A 51 -0.60 9.40 8.83
C ALA A 51 -1.46 8.20 8.45
N THR A 52 -2.33 8.36 7.45
CA THR A 52 -3.13 7.25 6.91
C THR A 52 -2.23 6.16 6.35
N ALA A 53 -1.21 6.54 5.58
CA ALA A 53 -0.28 5.58 5.00
C ALA A 53 0.41 4.74 6.09
N LEU A 54 0.88 5.39 7.15
CA LEU A 54 1.52 4.69 8.27
C LEU A 54 0.54 3.75 8.98
N ARG A 55 -0.68 4.22 9.21
CA ARG A 55 -1.72 3.43 9.87
C ARG A 55 -2.10 2.22 9.03
N GLU A 56 -2.34 2.40 7.74
CA GLU A 56 -2.74 1.31 6.84
C GLU A 56 -1.62 0.26 6.68
N VAL A 57 -0.37 0.70 6.61
CA VAL A 57 0.76 -0.23 6.58
C VAL A 57 0.73 -1.14 7.82
N ALA A 58 0.55 -0.57 9.01
CA ALA A 58 0.50 -1.33 10.24
C ALA A 58 -0.73 -2.26 10.29
N GLU A 59 -1.89 -1.77 9.90
CA GLU A 59 -3.14 -2.54 9.91
C GLU A 59 -3.11 -3.72 8.95
N GLU A 60 -2.56 -3.54 7.75
CA GLU A 60 -2.61 -4.57 6.72
C GLU A 60 -1.39 -5.49 6.70
N THR A 61 -0.28 -5.09 7.29
CA THR A 61 0.94 -5.91 7.24
C THR A 61 1.42 -6.43 8.59
N GLY A 62 1.05 -5.78 9.69
CA GLY A 62 1.57 -6.09 11.01
C GLY A 62 2.93 -5.47 11.30
N ALA A 63 3.57 -4.89 10.31
CA ALA A 63 4.84 -4.18 10.46
C ALA A 63 4.60 -2.68 10.40
N HIS A 64 5.51 -1.91 10.95
CA HIS A 64 5.38 -0.45 10.97
C HIS A 64 6.72 0.21 10.67
N GLY A 65 6.67 1.49 10.36
CA GLY A 65 7.87 2.23 10.05
C GLY A 65 7.66 3.74 10.15
N ARG A 66 8.66 4.47 9.71
CA ARG A 66 8.66 5.93 9.70
C ARG A 66 8.55 6.45 8.26
N PRO A 67 7.88 7.59 8.04
CA PRO A 67 7.76 8.15 6.71
C PRO A 67 9.09 8.73 6.24
N VAL A 68 9.42 8.50 4.98
CA VAL A 68 10.60 9.11 4.33
C VAL A 68 10.16 10.26 3.43
N GLY A 69 9.06 10.07 2.69
CA GLY A 69 8.54 11.10 1.81
C GLY A 69 7.49 10.57 0.86
N LYS A 70 6.78 11.48 0.22
CA LYS A 70 5.75 11.13 -0.75
C LYS A 70 6.38 10.63 -2.04
N LEU A 71 5.87 9.52 -2.56
CA LEU A 71 6.28 8.95 -3.85
C LEU A 71 5.44 9.49 -5.01
N GLY A 72 4.16 9.64 -4.79
CA GLY A 72 3.25 10.12 -5.82
C GLY A 72 1.81 9.71 -5.58
N ASP A 73 0.96 10.05 -6.53
CA ASP A 73 -0.45 9.73 -6.51
C ASP A 73 -0.80 8.77 -7.64
N VAL A 74 -1.71 7.85 -7.36
CA VAL A 74 -2.34 7.01 -8.37
C VAL A 74 -3.78 7.47 -8.49
N ARG A 75 -4.23 7.76 -9.70
CA ARG A 75 -5.58 8.26 -9.96
C ARG A 75 -6.29 7.33 -10.91
N TYR A 76 -7.55 6.99 -10.58
CA TYR A 76 -8.35 6.17 -11.47
C TYR A 76 -9.84 6.39 -11.23
N TRP A 77 -10.65 5.98 -12.23
CA TRP A 77 -12.10 6.03 -12.16
C TRP A 77 -12.65 4.63 -11.99
N PHE A 78 -13.73 4.51 -11.23
CA PHE A 78 -14.47 3.26 -11.15
C PHE A 78 -15.96 3.54 -10.92
N ASN A 79 -16.79 2.54 -11.14
CA ASN A 79 -18.22 2.63 -10.90
C ASN A 79 -18.57 1.85 -9.64
N TRP A 80 -19.35 2.46 -8.78
CA TRP A 80 -19.81 1.84 -7.54
C TRP A 80 -21.28 2.16 -7.34
N GLN A 81 -22.13 1.13 -7.28
CA GLN A 81 -23.58 1.28 -7.06
C GLN A 81 -24.22 2.31 -7.99
N GLY A 82 -23.88 2.26 -9.27
CA GLY A 82 -24.40 3.17 -10.28
C GLY A 82 -23.78 4.57 -10.29
N GLU A 83 -22.87 4.86 -9.37
CA GLU A 83 -22.17 6.14 -9.31
C GLU A 83 -20.79 6.05 -9.91
N ARG A 84 -20.37 7.14 -10.54
CA ARG A 84 -19.00 7.27 -11.03
C ARG A 84 -18.12 7.86 -9.94
N VAL A 85 -17.05 7.16 -9.61
CA VAL A 85 -16.13 7.55 -8.53
C VAL A 85 -14.74 7.85 -9.09
N PHE A 86 -14.22 9.01 -8.73
CA PHE A 86 -12.82 9.37 -8.97
C PHE A 86 -12.01 9.12 -7.71
N LYS A 87 -11.01 8.25 -7.81
CA LYS A 87 -10.19 7.88 -6.65
C LYS A 87 -8.75 8.35 -6.81
N VAL A 88 -8.22 8.92 -5.74
CA VAL A 88 -6.82 9.31 -5.64
C VAL A 88 -6.21 8.54 -4.48
N VAL A 89 -5.12 7.84 -4.73
CA VAL A 89 -4.34 7.15 -3.68
C VAL A 89 -2.96 7.79 -3.62
N SER A 90 -2.62 8.39 -2.48
CA SER A 90 -1.30 8.98 -2.24
C SER A 90 -0.40 7.94 -1.60
N PHE A 91 0.75 7.65 -2.21
CA PHE A 91 1.70 6.67 -1.70
C PHE A 91 2.94 7.34 -1.13
N PHE A 92 3.41 6.80 -0.01
CA PHE A 92 4.56 7.29 0.73
C PHE A 92 5.60 6.20 0.87
N LEU A 93 6.86 6.59 0.78
CA LEU A 93 7.98 5.71 1.11
C LEU A 93 8.08 5.64 2.63
N VAL A 94 8.06 4.43 3.17
CA VAL A 94 8.09 4.17 4.62
C VAL A 94 9.27 3.24 4.90
N ARG A 95 10.11 3.62 5.85
CA ARG A 95 11.24 2.78 6.24
C ARG A 95 10.84 1.92 7.43
N TYR A 96 11.08 0.62 7.32
CA TYR A 96 10.78 -0.34 8.38
C TYR A 96 11.38 0.07 9.71
N GLY A 97 10.57 0.03 10.76
CA GLY A 97 10.98 0.39 12.12
C GLY A 97 10.73 -0.71 13.13
N GLY A 98 9.87 -1.67 12.83
CA GLY A 98 9.57 -2.75 13.76
C GLY A 98 8.31 -3.52 13.38
N GLY A 99 7.93 -4.44 14.25
CA GLY A 99 6.81 -5.33 14.01
C GLY A 99 7.19 -6.51 13.13
N ARG A 100 6.36 -7.54 13.17
CA ARG A 100 6.57 -8.75 12.38
C ARG A 100 5.57 -8.77 11.22
N LEU A 101 6.07 -8.88 10.02
CA LEU A 101 5.21 -9.01 8.85
C LEU A 101 4.34 -10.25 8.98
N GLY A 102 3.04 -10.08 8.82
CA GLY A 102 2.05 -11.15 8.99
C GLY A 102 1.29 -11.07 10.30
N ASP A 103 1.80 -10.35 11.30
CA ASP A 103 1.09 -10.13 12.57
C ASP A 103 0.00 -9.06 12.39
N VAL A 104 -0.90 -9.30 11.45
CA VAL A 104 -2.01 -8.41 11.17
C VAL A 104 -2.94 -8.36 12.39
N PRO A 105 -3.28 -7.15 12.89
CA PRO A 105 -4.22 -7.05 14.01
C PRO A 105 -5.53 -7.77 13.71
N GLU A 106 -6.10 -8.41 14.71
CA GLU A 106 -7.28 -9.25 14.55
C GLU A 106 -8.42 -8.55 13.82
N ALA A 107 -8.63 -7.27 14.10
CA ALA A 107 -9.70 -6.48 13.49
C ALA A 107 -9.59 -6.39 11.96
N PHE A 108 -8.39 -6.57 11.39
CA PHE A 108 -8.12 -6.42 9.97
C PHE A 108 -7.78 -7.73 9.24
N ARG A 109 -7.73 -8.85 9.96
CA ARG A 109 -7.37 -10.15 9.37
C ARG A 109 -8.29 -10.60 8.25
N HIS A 110 -9.55 -10.21 8.31
CA HIS A 110 -10.52 -10.55 7.28
C HIS A 110 -10.28 -9.82 5.95
N GLU A 111 -9.49 -8.75 5.95
CA GLU A 111 -9.20 -7.94 4.77
C GLU A 111 -7.96 -8.41 4.02
N VAL A 112 -7.08 -9.17 4.68
CA VAL A 112 -5.78 -9.56 4.15
C VAL A 112 -5.61 -11.06 4.20
N ALA A 113 -5.40 -11.67 3.03
CA ALA A 113 -5.22 -13.13 2.93
C ALA A 113 -3.77 -13.56 3.12
N GLU A 114 -2.82 -12.73 2.66
CA GLU A 114 -1.39 -13.02 2.71
C GLU A 114 -0.58 -11.73 2.82
N VAL A 115 0.58 -11.82 3.48
CA VAL A 115 1.54 -10.71 3.53
C VAL A 115 2.93 -11.27 3.23
N ARG A 116 3.72 -10.56 2.43
CA ARG A 116 5.04 -11.04 2.04
C ARG A 116 6.01 -9.90 1.77
N TRP A 117 7.27 -10.11 2.12
CA TRP A 117 8.36 -9.26 1.66
C TRP A 117 8.70 -9.66 0.23
N LEU A 118 8.57 -8.73 -0.72
CA LEU A 118 8.97 -8.94 -2.10
C LEU A 118 10.29 -8.21 -2.36
N PRO A 119 11.24 -8.82 -3.08
CA PRO A 119 12.42 -8.07 -3.50
C PRO A 119 12.00 -6.82 -4.28
N LEU A 120 12.54 -5.67 -3.90
CA LEU A 120 12.12 -4.40 -4.48
C LEU A 120 12.38 -4.32 -5.99
N ASP A 121 13.48 -4.89 -6.44
CA ASP A 121 13.84 -4.92 -7.87
C ASP A 121 12.92 -5.83 -8.68
N GLU A 122 12.21 -6.76 -8.04
CA GLU A 122 11.23 -7.62 -8.69
C GLU A 122 9.79 -7.10 -8.54
N ALA A 123 9.55 -6.24 -7.55
CA ALA A 123 8.21 -5.76 -7.23
C ALA A 123 7.48 -5.12 -8.43
N PRO A 124 8.13 -4.33 -9.31
CA PRO A 124 7.44 -3.80 -10.48
C PRO A 124 6.88 -4.86 -11.42
N ARG A 125 7.43 -6.08 -11.38
CA ARG A 125 6.92 -7.21 -12.16
C ARG A 125 5.86 -7.99 -11.41
N LEU A 126 5.96 -8.04 -10.08
CA LEU A 126 5.11 -8.89 -9.24
C LEU A 126 3.81 -8.22 -8.78
N LEU A 127 3.81 -6.90 -8.63
CA LEU A 127 2.61 -6.16 -8.23
C LEU A 127 1.57 -6.21 -9.35
N ALA A 128 0.31 -6.39 -8.96
CA ALA A 128 -0.79 -6.60 -9.91
C ALA A 128 -1.25 -5.32 -10.61
N TYR A 129 -1.08 -4.15 -9.98
CA TYR A 129 -1.67 -2.90 -10.47
C TYR A 129 -0.61 -1.93 -11.00
N GLY A 130 -0.89 -1.35 -12.18
CA GLY A 130 0.07 -0.51 -12.90
C GLY A 130 0.55 0.69 -12.11
N GLY A 131 -0.36 1.40 -11.46
CA GLY A 131 0.00 2.56 -10.63
C GLY A 131 0.90 2.17 -9.45
N GLU A 132 0.66 1.01 -8.86
CA GLU A 132 1.48 0.52 -7.75
C GLU A 132 2.86 0.06 -8.22
N ARG A 133 2.96 -0.52 -9.42
CA ARG A 133 4.25 -0.84 -10.03
C ARG A 133 5.11 0.41 -10.21
N ASP A 134 4.48 1.52 -10.61
CA ASP A 134 5.18 2.80 -10.73
C ASP A 134 5.68 3.31 -9.38
N MET A 135 4.89 3.12 -8.32
CA MET A 135 5.31 3.51 -6.97
C MET A 135 6.51 2.69 -6.51
N ALA A 136 6.54 1.40 -6.83
CA ALA A 136 7.70 0.56 -6.52
C ALA A 136 8.95 1.05 -7.25
N ARG A 137 8.83 1.44 -8.53
CA ARG A 137 9.95 2.00 -9.29
C ARG A 137 10.45 3.29 -8.68
N ARG A 138 9.54 4.18 -8.28
CA ARG A 138 9.91 5.44 -7.62
C ARG A 138 10.60 5.21 -6.29
N ALA A 139 10.18 4.19 -5.54
CA ALA A 139 10.85 3.81 -4.30
C ALA A 139 12.29 3.37 -4.58
N GLN A 140 12.52 2.57 -5.62
CA GLN A 140 13.88 2.14 -6.01
C GLN A 140 14.78 3.34 -6.31
N GLU A 141 14.27 4.34 -7.00
CA GLU A 141 15.02 5.54 -7.35
C GLU A 141 15.44 6.37 -6.13
N ARG A 142 14.74 6.21 -5.02
CA ARG A 142 14.99 6.93 -3.77
C ARG A 142 15.95 6.23 -2.82
N LEU A 143 16.30 4.99 -3.11
CA LEU A 143 17.10 4.14 -2.20
C LEU A 143 18.53 3.80 -2.72
#